data_701b2a662c2aec15df6f8288b1e5da9f
#
_entry.id   701b2a662c2aec15df6f8288b1e5da9f
#
_cell.length_a   1.000
_cell.length_b   1.000
_cell.length_c   1.000
_cell.angle_alpha   90.00
_cell.angle_beta   90.00
_cell.angle_gamma   90.00
#
_symmetry.space_group_name_H-M   'P 1'
#
loop_
_entity.id
_entity.type
_entity.pdbx_description
1 polymer ?
#
loop_
_entity_poly.entity_id
_entity_poly.type
_entity_poly.pdbx_seq_one_letter_code
_entity_poly.pdbx_strand_id
1 'polypeptide(L)'
;DNQTSVDHNDIESDLVFIGLQGMIDPPRAEAIAAVRNCQSAGIDVKMITGDHITTAKAIALRMGLQKDGRVEAFEGQQLAQMDDRELAQAVEEGVVFARVAPAQKLRLVEALQAKGEIVAMTGDGVNDAPALRQADIGVAMGGAGTDVAREAADMLLTDDNFASIEAAVEEGRTVYQNLRKAIAFILPVNGGESMTILISALLARDLPILSLQVLWLNMVNSVAMTVPLAFEPKSEGVMRSSPRNPR
;
A
#
# COMPACT_ATOMS: atom_id res chain seq x y z
N ASP A 1 54.48 -22.16 -2.15
CA ASP A 1 54.16 -21.84 -3.56
C ASP A 1 53.82 -20.37 -3.64
N ASN A 2 54.67 -19.60 -4.34
CA ASN A 2 54.51 -18.16 -4.56
C ASN A 2 53.75 -17.90 -5.90
N GLN A 3 52.59 -18.51 -6.06
CA GLN A 3 51.76 -18.26 -7.24
C GLN A 3 51.03 -16.94 -7.05
N THR A 4 51.40 -15.90 -7.79
CA THR A 4 50.87 -14.54 -7.73
C THR A 4 49.74 -14.32 -8.71
N SER A 5 49.42 -15.27 -9.60
CA SER A 5 48.30 -15.25 -10.54
C SER A 5 47.71 -16.65 -10.69
N VAL A 6 46.40 -16.73 -10.81
CA VAL A 6 45.63 -17.97 -11.06
C VAL A 6 45.26 -17.96 -12.53
N ASP A 7 45.66 -19.00 -13.29
CA ASP A 7 45.31 -19.20 -14.68
C ASP A 7 44.09 -20.14 -14.80
N HIS A 8 43.41 -20.14 -15.94
CA HIS A 8 42.21 -20.95 -16.19
C HIS A 8 42.49 -22.48 -16.00
N ASN A 9 43.68 -22.91 -16.38
CA ASN A 9 44.11 -24.28 -16.22
C ASN A 9 44.32 -24.73 -14.75
N ASP A 10 44.56 -23.78 -13.84
CA ASP A 10 44.73 -24.07 -12.42
C ASP A 10 43.39 -24.38 -11.73
N ILE A 11 42.27 -24.08 -12.41
CA ILE A 11 40.88 -24.23 -11.88
C ILE A 11 40.24 -25.55 -12.37
N GLU A 12 40.85 -26.24 -13.37
CA GLU A 12 40.27 -27.44 -13.99
C GLU A 12 40.60 -28.74 -13.24
N SER A 13 41.61 -28.76 -12.36
CA SER A 13 42.06 -29.98 -11.64
C SER A 13 42.51 -29.64 -10.24
N ASP A 14 42.51 -30.68 -9.37
CA ASP A 14 43.06 -30.65 -8.01
C ASP A 14 42.42 -29.60 -7.05
N LEU A 15 41.17 -29.16 -7.31
CA LEU A 15 40.47 -28.31 -6.39
C LEU A 15 40.12 -29.03 -5.09
N VAL A 16 40.45 -28.41 -3.96
CA VAL A 16 40.10 -28.87 -2.63
C VAL A 16 38.93 -28.07 -2.11
N PHE A 17 37.81 -28.72 -1.77
CA PHE A 17 36.68 -28.09 -1.14
C PHE A 17 37.07 -27.55 0.24
N ILE A 18 37.13 -26.24 0.41
CA ILE A 18 37.52 -25.57 1.65
C ILE A 18 36.28 -25.33 2.54
N GLY A 19 35.13 -25.06 1.94
CA GLY A 19 33.89 -24.76 2.67
C GLY A 19 32.89 -23.96 1.86
N LEU A 20 31.76 -23.67 2.48
CA LEU A 20 30.71 -22.82 1.96
C LEU A 20 30.62 -21.59 2.84
N GLN A 21 30.48 -20.41 2.22
CA GLN A 21 30.15 -19.16 2.90
C GLN A 21 28.77 -18.72 2.46
N GLY A 22 27.85 -18.61 3.41
CA GLY A 22 26.52 -18.07 3.17
C GLY A 22 26.48 -16.59 3.49
N MET A 23 25.90 -15.80 2.60
CA MET A 23 25.61 -14.39 2.81
C MET A 23 24.10 -14.19 2.78
N ILE A 24 23.60 -13.34 3.67
CA ILE A 24 22.18 -12.96 3.71
C ILE A 24 22.08 -11.47 3.99
N ASP A 25 21.20 -10.80 3.27
CA ASP A 25 20.74 -9.45 3.59
C ASP A 25 19.42 -9.58 4.39
N PRO A 26 19.43 -9.31 5.71
CA PRO A 26 18.24 -9.50 6.53
C PRO A 26 17.21 -8.40 6.26
N PRO A 27 15.90 -8.70 6.35
CA PRO A 27 14.88 -7.65 6.28
C PRO A 27 15.09 -6.60 7.36
N ARG A 28 14.84 -5.34 7.02
CA ARG A 28 14.92 -4.21 7.95
C ARG A 28 13.88 -4.36 9.06
N ALA A 29 14.24 -4.03 10.30
CA ALA A 29 13.35 -4.17 11.46
C ALA A 29 12.06 -3.33 11.33
N GLU A 30 12.18 -2.12 10.79
CA GLU A 30 11.05 -1.24 10.51
C GLU A 30 10.10 -1.81 9.45
N ALA A 31 10.62 -2.51 8.42
CA ALA A 31 9.79 -3.16 7.42
C ALA A 31 8.98 -4.33 8.02
N ILE A 32 9.58 -5.10 8.93
CA ILE A 32 8.89 -6.17 9.66
C ILE A 32 7.75 -5.59 10.51
N ALA A 33 8.00 -4.48 11.21
CA ALA A 33 6.99 -3.80 12.01
C ALA A 33 5.85 -3.27 11.14
N ALA A 34 6.17 -2.62 10.01
CA ALA A 34 5.20 -2.09 9.07
C ALA A 34 4.32 -3.20 8.45
N VAL A 35 4.89 -4.34 8.07
CA VAL A 35 4.11 -5.50 7.60
C VAL A 35 3.10 -5.96 8.65
N ARG A 36 3.50 -6.08 9.91
CA ARG A 36 2.60 -6.43 11.01
C ARG A 36 1.46 -5.43 11.19
N ASN A 37 1.76 -4.14 11.13
CA ASN A 37 0.77 -3.08 11.26
C ASN A 37 -0.21 -3.10 10.10
N CYS A 38 0.25 -3.30 8.86
CA CYS A 38 -0.60 -3.49 7.70
C CYS A 38 -1.55 -4.70 7.87
N GLN A 39 -1.03 -5.84 8.29
CA GLN A 39 -1.84 -7.04 8.55
C GLN A 39 -2.88 -6.80 9.67
N SER A 40 -2.50 -6.11 10.76
CA SER A 40 -3.41 -5.72 11.83
C SER A 40 -4.52 -4.78 11.35
N ALA A 41 -4.22 -4.00 10.31
CA ALA A 41 -5.14 -3.09 9.64
C ALA A 41 -6.02 -3.77 8.58
N GLY A 42 -5.91 -5.11 8.43
CA GLY A 42 -6.63 -5.89 7.43
C GLY A 42 -6.13 -5.69 6.00
N ILE A 43 -4.86 -5.31 5.85
CA ILE A 43 -4.21 -5.14 4.54
C ILE A 43 -3.36 -6.37 4.28
N ASP A 44 -3.65 -7.07 3.19
CA ASP A 44 -2.84 -8.20 2.72
C ASP A 44 -1.56 -7.69 2.06
N VAL A 45 -0.42 -8.08 2.63
CA VAL A 45 0.89 -7.77 2.06
C VAL A 45 1.43 -8.99 1.32
N LYS A 46 1.77 -8.80 0.06
CA LYS A 46 2.28 -9.86 -0.82
C LYS A 46 3.69 -9.50 -1.30
N MET A 47 4.56 -10.49 -1.36
CA MET A 47 5.94 -10.34 -1.83
C MET A 47 6.07 -10.84 -3.27
N ILE A 48 6.51 -9.96 -4.17
CA ILE A 48 6.86 -10.30 -5.55
C ILE A 48 8.36 -10.10 -5.70
N THR A 49 9.08 -11.16 -6.10
CA THR A 49 10.55 -11.11 -6.18
C THR A 49 11.11 -11.89 -7.38
N GLY A 50 12.30 -11.50 -7.83
CA GLY A 50 13.11 -12.28 -8.78
C GLY A 50 13.86 -13.44 -8.14
N ASP A 51 13.91 -13.54 -6.83
CA ASP A 51 14.65 -14.56 -6.09
C ASP A 51 14.08 -15.96 -6.26
N HIS A 52 14.91 -16.95 -5.90
CA HIS A 52 14.47 -18.35 -5.85
C HIS A 52 13.40 -18.53 -4.75
N ILE A 53 12.41 -19.38 -5.03
CA ILE A 53 11.26 -19.61 -4.14
C ILE A 53 11.66 -19.97 -2.69
N THR A 54 12.72 -20.76 -2.51
CA THR A 54 13.21 -21.14 -1.18
C THR A 54 13.73 -19.95 -0.40
N THR A 55 14.48 -19.06 -1.05
CA THR A 55 14.98 -17.81 -0.47
C THR A 55 13.82 -16.87 -0.14
N ALA A 56 12.91 -16.68 -1.08
CA ALA A 56 11.75 -15.85 -0.92
C ALA A 56 10.84 -16.30 0.24
N LYS A 57 10.60 -17.62 0.38
CA LYS A 57 9.86 -18.18 1.53
C LYS A 57 10.57 -17.91 2.86
N ALA A 58 11.90 -18.06 2.91
CA ALA A 58 12.67 -17.81 4.12
C ALA A 58 12.62 -16.33 4.54
N ILE A 59 12.71 -15.42 3.59
CA ILE A 59 12.58 -13.96 3.82
C ILE A 59 11.15 -13.63 4.27
N ALA A 60 10.14 -14.13 3.57
CA ALA A 60 8.74 -13.92 3.91
C ALA A 60 8.40 -14.36 5.34
N LEU A 61 8.91 -15.53 5.75
CA LEU A 61 8.74 -16.02 7.11
C LEU A 61 9.35 -15.08 8.15
N ARG A 62 10.55 -14.54 7.89
CA ARG A 62 11.20 -13.54 8.75
C ARG A 62 10.44 -12.22 8.82
N MET A 63 9.81 -11.82 7.72
CA MET A 63 8.98 -10.62 7.67
C MET A 63 7.59 -10.83 8.29
N GLY A 64 7.23 -12.06 8.66
CA GLY A 64 5.89 -12.37 9.16
C GLY A 64 4.81 -12.41 8.07
N LEU A 65 5.23 -12.56 6.81
CA LEU A 65 4.32 -12.75 5.67
C LEU A 65 3.84 -14.20 5.66
N GLN A 66 2.71 -14.45 6.31
CA GLN A 66 2.09 -15.76 6.35
C GLN A 66 0.58 -15.61 6.45
N LYS A 67 -0.16 -16.54 5.86
CA LYS A 67 -1.60 -16.68 5.96
C LYS A 67 -1.90 -18.03 6.62
N ASP A 68 -2.70 -18.02 7.68
CA ASP A 68 -3.04 -19.23 8.47
C ASP A 68 -1.81 -20.05 8.92
N GLY A 69 -0.72 -19.36 9.27
CA GLY A 69 0.53 -19.98 9.72
C GLY A 69 1.36 -20.61 8.59
N ARG A 70 1.02 -20.39 7.33
CA ARG A 70 1.73 -20.93 6.15
C ARG A 70 2.22 -19.83 5.23
N VAL A 71 3.38 -20.07 4.61
CA VAL A 71 3.91 -19.22 3.54
C VAL A 71 3.60 -19.92 2.22
N GLU A 72 2.42 -19.61 1.67
CA GLU A 72 2.05 -20.10 0.34
C GLU A 72 2.79 -19.30 -0.72
N ALA A 73 3.47 -19.99 -1.64
CA ALA A 73 4.33 -19.34 -2.62
C ALA A 73 4.24 -20.03 -3.99
N PHE A 74 4.18 -19.19 -5.03
CA PHE A 74 4.08 -19.59 -6.42
C PHE A 74 5.29 -19.10 -7.23
N GLU A 75 5.76 -19.91 -8.16
CA GLU A 75 6.82 -19.51 -9.10
C GLU A 75 6.23 -18.93 -10.39
N GLY A 76 6.95 -18.02 -11.03
CA GLY A 76 6.55 -17.44 -12.30
C GLY A 76 6.25 -18.50 -13.38
N GLN A 77 6.96 -19.64 -13.39
CA GLN A 77 6.67 -20.73 -14.32
C GLN A 77 5.28 -21.34 -14.08
N GLN A 78 4.85 -21.49 -12.84
CA GLN A 78 3.50 -21.95 -12.49
C GLN A 78 2.44 -20.92 -12.90
N LEU A 79 2.68 -19.63 -12.59
CA LEU A 79 1.78 -18.53 -12.95
C LEU A 79 1.58 -18.41 -14.48
N ALA A 80 2.59 -18.74 -15.28
CA ALA A 80 2.50 -18.71 -16.73
C ALA A 80 1.54 -19.78 -17.31
N GLN A 81 1.31 -20.86 -16.57
CA GLN A 81 0.46 -21.98 -16.99
C GLN A 81 -0.98 -21.87 -16.46
N MET A 82 -1.21 -21.01 -15.48
CA MET A 82 -2.52 -20.80 -14.86
C MET A 82 -3.47 -20.04 -15.78
N ASP A 83 -4.69 -20.50 -15.85
CA ASP A 83 -5.80 -19.72 -16.40
C ASP A 83 -6.21 -18.60 -15.40
N ASP A 84 -7.17 -17.76 -15.79
CA ASP A 84 -7.58 -16.60 -14.97
C ASP A 84 -8.28 -17.03 -13.68
N ARG A 85 -8.93 -18.19 -13.65
CA ARG A 85 -9.59 -18.72 -12.46
C ARG A 85 -8.57 -19.30 -11.48
N GLU A 86 -7.60 -20.04 -11.96
CA GLU A 86 -6.49 -20.57 -11.17
C GLU A 86 -5.64 -19.43 -10.60
N LEU A 87 -5.37 -18.40 -11.42
CA LEU A 87 -4.64 -17.21 -10.98
C LEU A 87 -5.42 -16.44 -9.91
N ALA A 88 -6.74 -16.29 -10.04
CA ALA A 88 -7.58 -15.65 -9.03
C ALA A 88 -7.52 -16.38 -7.67
N GLN A 89 -7.41 -17.71 -7.68
CA GLN A 89 -7.18 -18.49 -6.46
C GLN A 89 -5.76 -18.33 -5.94
N ALA A 90 -4.76 -18.37 -6.82
CA ALA A 90 -3.36 -18.21 -6.45
C ALA A 90 -3.06 -16.85 -5.80
N VAL A 91 -3.68 -15.75 -6.29
CA VAL A 91 -3.50 -14.42 -5.67
C VAL A 91 -4.23 -14.29 -4.33
N GLU A 92 -5.26 -15.08 -4.08
CA GLU A 92 -5.94 -15.11 -2.79
C GLU A 92 -5.13 -15.86 -1.73
N GLU A 93 -4.61 -17.03 -2.07
CA GLU A 93 -3.89 -17.92 -1.17
C GLU A 93 -2.42 -17.51 -1.01
N GLY A 94 -1.80 -17.06 -2.10
CA GLY A 94 -0.38 -16.76 -2.18
C GLY A 94 0.03 -15.50 -1.43
N VAL A 95 1.12 -15.62 -0.68
CA VAL A 95 1.81 -14.49 -0.02
C VAL A 95 3.14 -14.17 -0.69
N VAL A 96 3.71 -15.12 -1.44
CA VAL A 96 4.99 -14.97 -2.14
C VAL A 96 4.86 -15.38 -3.60
N PHE A 97 5.36 -14.54 -4.49
CA PHE A 97 5.47 -14.79 -5.92
C PHE A 97 6.93 -14.65 -6.33
N ALA A 98 7.58 -15.77 -6.64
CA ALA A 98 9.00 -15.88 -6.88
C ALA A 98 9.34 -16.00 -8.38
N ARG A 99 10.48 -15.48 -8.82
CA ARG A 99 10.92 -15.51 -10.23
C ARG A 99 9.88 -15.03 -11.21
N VAL A 100 9.19 -13.95 -10.86
CA VAL A 100 8.08 -13.39 -11.63
C VAL A 100 8.59 -12.50 -12.75
N ALA A 101 8.17 -12.77 -13.99
CA ALA A 101 8.46 -11.93 -15.14
C ALA A 101 7.61 -10.63 -15.11
N PRO A 102 8.05 -9.54 -15.80
CA PRO A 102 7.34 -8.25 -15.79
C PRO A 102 5.86 -8.35 -16.19
N ALA A 103 5.54 -9.10 -17.25
CA ALA A 103 4.17 -9.31 -17.68
C ALA A 103 3.31 -10.03 -16.64
N GLN A 104 3.91 -10.89 -15.83
CA GLN A 104 3.22 -11.60 -14.76
C GLN A 104 2.94 -10.69 -13.55
N LYS A 105 3.82 -9.70 -13.24
CA LYS A 105 3.55 -8.70 -12.21
C LYS A 105 2.29 -7.90 -12.54
N LEU A 106 2.15 -7.47 -13.79
CA LEU A 106 0.95 -6.81 -14.28
C LEU A 106 -0.29 -7.71 -14.10
N ARG A 107 -0.20 -8.96 -14.56
CA ARG A 107 -1.29 -9.93 -14.48
C ARG A 107 -1.73 -10.24 -13.03
N LEU A 108 -0.79 -10.23 -12.06
CA LEU A 108 -1.11 -10.36 -10.63
C LEU A 108 -1.92 -9.17 -10.12
N VAL A 109 -1.54 -7.94 -10.50
CA VAL A 109 -2.29 -6.73 -10.15
C VAL A 109 -3.71 -6.77 -10.73
N GLU A 110 -3.85 -7.09 -12.01
CA GLU A 110 -5.15 -7.21 -12.68
C GLU A 110 -6.05 -8.28 -12.03
N ALA A 111 -5.47 -9.43 -11.64
CA ALA A 111 -6.20 -10.50 -10.97
C ALA A 111 -6.72 -10.08 -9.59
N LEU A 112 -5.96 -9.31 -8.82
CA LEU A 112 -6.40 -8.74 -7.54
C LEU A 112 -7.51 -7.70 -7.75
N GLN A 113 -7.34 -6.79 -8.71
CA GLN A 113 -8.36 -5.78 -9.06
C GLN A 113 -9.66 -6.41 -9.55
N ALA A 114 -9.60 -7.50 -10.34
CA ALA A 114 -10.77 -8.23 -10.78
C ALA A 114 -11.57 -8.85 -9.62
N LYS A 115 -10.94 -9.10 -8.47
CA LYS A 115 -11.62 -9.53 -7.23
C LYS A 115 -12.23 -8.36 -6.45
N GLY A 116 -12.02 -7.13 -6.90
CA GLY A 116 -12.51 -5.91 -6.23
C GLY A 116 -11.57 -5.39 -5.14
N GLU A 117 -10.34 -5.87 -5.09
CA GLU A 117 -9.31 -5.36 -4.18
C GLU A 117 -8.74 -4.03 -4.69
N ILE A 118 -8.40 -3.14 -3.78
CA ILE A 118 -7.63 -1.93 -4.06
C ILE A 118 -6.15 -2.26 -3.89
N VAL A 119 -5.41 -2.17 -4.96
CA VAL A 119 -4.03 -2.66 -5.03
C VAL A 119 -3.04 -1.49 -4.99
N ALA A 120 -2.16 -1.50 -4.01
CA ALA A 120 -0.94 -0.69 -4.01
C ALA A 120 0.23 -1.56 -4.49
N MET A 121 0.92 -1.13 -5.54
CA MET A 121 2.10 -1.82 -6.08
C MET A 121 3.35 -1.01 -5.79
N THR A 122 4.40 -1.66 -5.26
CA THR A 122 5.70 -1.03 -5.06
C THR A 122 6.72 -1.61 -6.02
N GLY A 123 7.60 -0.75 -6.55
CA GLY A 123 8.66 -1.18 -7.45
C GLY A 123 9.75 -0.14 -7.62
N ASP A 124 10.90 -0.57 -8.12
CA ASP A 124 12.09 0.28 -8.33
C ASP A 124 12.63 0.20 -9.77
N GLY A 125 12.27 -0.84 -10.50
CA GLY A 125 12.81 -1.16 -11.81
C GLY A 125 11.91 -0.79 -13.01
N VAL A 126 12.53 -0.71 -14.18
CA VAL A 126 11.80 -0.57 -15.46
C VAL A 126 10.77 -1.69 -15.66
N ASN A 127 11.08 -2.88 -15.15
CA ASN A 127 10.23 -4.05 -15.24
C ASN A 127 8.96 -3.96 -14.37
N ASP A 128 8.90 -3.01 -13.45
CA ASP A 128 7.76 -2.79 -12.57
C ASP A 128 6.78 -1.74 -13.11
N ALA A 129 7.24 -0.89 -14.03
CA ALA A 129 6.48 0.24 -14.53
C ALA A 129 5.07 -0.13 -15.06
N PRO A 130 4.86 -1.21 -15.83
CA PRO A 130 3.51 -1.58 -16.24
C PRO A 130 2.60 -1.94 -15.07
N ALA A 131 3.11 -2.65 -14.06
CA ALA A 131 2.34 -3.03 -12.87
C ALA A 131 2.11 -1.83 -11.93
N LEU A 132 3.09 -0.92 -11.79
CA LEU A 132 2.95 0.33 -11.06
C LEU A 132 1.83 1.20 -11.64
N ARG A 133 1.80 1.34 -12.98
CA ARG A 133 0.78 2.14 -13.67
C ARG A 133 -0.61 1.51 -13.63
N GLN A 134 -0.71 0.19 -13.59
CA GLN A 134 -1.99 -0.53 -13.54
C GLN A 134 -2.59 -0.53 -12.14
N ALA A 135 -1.78 -0.54 -11.09
CA ALA A 135 -2.25 -0.54 -9.72
C ALA A 135 -3.14 0.68 -9.42
N ASP A 136 -4.00 0.59 -8.41
CA ASP A 136 -4.79 1.72 -7.94
C ASP A 136 -3.91 2.79 -7.29
N ILE A 137 -2.76 2.38 -6.74
CA ILE A 137 -1.72 3.26 -6.23
C ILE A 137 -0.35 2.67 -6.60
N GLY A 138 0.34 3.26 -7.56
CA GLY A 138 1.73 2.94 -7.88
C GLY A 138 2.69 3.69 -6.95
N VAL A 139 3.64 2.97 -6.32
CA VAL A 139 4.62 3.56 -5.40
C VAL A 139 6.03 3.20 -5.86
N ALA A 140 6.83 4.18 -6.25
CA ALA A 140 8.22 3.96 -6.66
C ALA A 140 9.22 4.39 -5.58
N MET A 141 10.37 3.72 -5.57
CA MET A 141 11.52 4.15 -4.75
C MET A 141 12.10 5.43 -5.35
N GLY A 142 12.31 6.45 -4.51
CA GLY A 142 12.77 7.77 -4.96
C GLY A 142 14.27 7.83 -5.21
N GLY A 143 15.07 7.19 -4.35
CA GLY A 143 16.52 7.13 -4.46
C GLY A 143 16.99 5.97 -5.35
N ALA A 144 16.60 4.75 -5.05
CA ALA A 144 17.00 3.55 -5.77
C ALA A 144 16.21 3.31 -7.06
N GLY A 145 15.02 3.93 -7.20
CA GLY A 145 14.14 3.71 -8.34
C GLY A 145 14.68 4.29 -9.64
N THR A 146 14.40 3.63 -10.76
CA THR A 146 14.68 4.13 -12.11
C THR A 146 13.73 5.27 -12.48
N ASP A 147 14.14 6.14 -13.42
CA ASP A 147 13.28 7.23 -13.91
C ASP A 147 11.95 6.68 -14.47
N VAL A 148 11.99 5.55 -15.16
CA VAL A 148 10.80 4.91 -15.72
C VAL A 148 9.83 4.44 -14.63
N ALA A 149 10.32 3.87 -13.54
CA ALA A 149 9.49 3.49 -12.41
C ALA A 149 8.89 4.72 -11.72
N ARG A 150 9.71 5.78 -11.52
CA ARG A 150 9.26 7.05 -10.95
C ARG A 150 8.17 7.74 -11.79
N GLU A 151 8.29 7.73 -13.11
CA GLU A 151 7.28 8.32 -14.02
C GLU A 151 5.99 7.48 -14.09
N ALA A 152 6.08 6.18 -13.83
CA ALA A 152 4.93 5.29 -13.85
C ALA A 152 4.13 5.30 -12.55
N ALA A 153 4.70 5.78 -11.45
CA ALA A 153 4.12 5.74 -10.12
C ALA A 153 3.34 7.00 -9.76
N ASP A 154 2.33 6.85 -8.90
CA ASP A 154 1.54 7.96 -8.33
C ASP A 154 2.25 8.61 -7.14
N MET A 155 3.09 7.85 -6.43
CA MET A 155 3.80 8.27 -5.23
C MET A 155 5.28 7.88 -5.28
N LEU A 156 6.13 8.70 -4.65
CA LEU A 156 7.56 8.45 -4.52
C LEU A 156 7.95 8.33 -3.04
N LEU A 157 8.66 7.27 -2.70
CA LEU A 157 9.26 7.09 -1.38
C LEU A 157 10.66 7.71 -1.38
N THR A 158 10.80 8.89 -0.80
CA THR A 158 12.07 9.62 -0.78
C THR A 158 13.14 8.97 0.11
N ASP A 159 12.73 8.12 1.02
CA ASP A 159 13.58 7.38 1.96
C ASP A 159 13.78 5.90 1.59
N ASP A 160 13.19 5.46 0.47
CA ASP A 160 13.21 4.07 0.01
C ASP A 160 12.82 3.06 1.10
N ASN A 161 11.87 3.43 1.98
CA ASN A 161 11.48 2.64 3.12
C ASN A 161 10.01 2.22 3.06
N PHE A 162 9.75 0.91 3.10
CA PHE A 162 8.39 0.37 3.13
C PHE A 162 7.56 0.87 4.34
N ALA A 163 8.21 1.19 5.46
CA ALA A 163 7.52 1.72 6.65
C ALA A 163 6.81 3.06 6.36
N SER A 164 7.30 3.84 5.41
CA SER A 164 6.66 5.10 5.00
C SER A 164 5.33 4.87 4.27
N ILE A 165 5.13 3.70 3.63
CA ILE A 165 3.82 3.32 3.06
C ILE A 165 2.82 3.05 4.18
N GLU A 166 3.23 2.31 5.21
CA GLU A 166 2.37 2.06 6.38
C GLU A 166 1.96 3.36 7.06
N ALA A 167 2.91 4.27 7.26
CA ALA A 167 2.63 5.60 7.82
C ALA A 167 1.67 6.42 6.93
N ALA A 168 1.81 6.35 5.60
CA ALA A 168 0.90 7.00 4.66
C ALA A 168 -0.52 6.42 4.74
N VAL A 169 -0.67 5.11 4.92
CA VAL A 169 -1.97 4.47 5.13
C VAL A 169 -2.60 4.93 6.45
N GLU A 170 -1.82 4.98 7.54
CA GLU A 170 -2.30 5.47 8.84
C GLU A 170 -2.80 6.91 8.74
N GLU A 171 -2.03 7.78 8.11
CA GLU A 171 -2.40 9.19 7.92
C GLU A 171 -3.63 9.33 7.02
N GLY A 172 -3.68 8.59 5.91
CA GLY A 172 -4.85 8.58 5.02
C GLY A 172 -6.14 8.15 5.72
N ARG A 173 -6.07 7.17 6.61
CA ARG A 173 -7.21 6.75 7.45
C ARG A 173 -7.62 7.84 8.44
N THR A 174 -6.65 8.55 9.03
CA THR A 174 -6.90 9.67 9.93
C THR A 174 -7.59 10.82 9.21
N VAL A 175 -7.06 11.23 8.07
CA VAL A 175 -7.66 12.28 7.22
C VAL A 175 -9.10 11.91 6.82
N TYR A 176 -9.33 10.66 6.42
CA TYR A 176 -10.68 10.20 6.08
C TYR A 176 -11.66 10.26 7.27
N GLN A 177 -11.23 9.85 8.47
CA GLN A 177 -12.06 9.96 9.67
C GLN A 177 -12.38 11.41 9.99
N ASN A 178 -11.41 12.31 9.92
CA ASN A 178 -11.59 13.74 10.18
C ASN A 178 -12.51 14.39 9.14
N LEU A 179 -12.37 14.03 7.87
CA LEU A 179 -13.28 14.48 6.82
C LEU A 179 -14.74 14.04 7.10
N ARG A 180 -14.93 12.78 7.52
CA ARG A 180 -16.26 12.30 7.91
C ARG A 180 -16.86 13.10 9.08
N LYS A 181 -16.06 13.42 10.11
CA LYS A 181 -16.49 14.24 11.24
C LYS A 181 -16.88 15.65 10.78
N ALA A 182 -16.06 16.26 9.93
CA ALA A 182 -16.33 17.57 9.36
C ALA A 182 -17.65 17.59 8.55
N ILE A 183 -17.87 16.59 7.70
CA ILE A 183 -19.11 16.45 6.93
C ILE A 183 -20.31 16.22 7.85
N ALA A 184 -20.17 15.34 8.86
CA ALA A 184 -21.23 15.05 9.83
C ALA A 184 -21.61 16.28 10.68
N PHE A 185 -20.70 17.24 10.84
CA PHE A 185 -20.97 18.51 11.49
C PHE A 185 -21.64 19.51 10.53
N ILE A 186 -21.08 19.69 9.33
CA ILE A 186 -21.54 20.73 8.37
C ILE A 186 -22.97 20.44 7.86
N LEU A 187 -23.28 19.18 7.55
CA LEU A 187 -24.56 18.81 6.95
C LEU A 187 -25.77 19.18 7.82
N PRO A 188 -25.83 18.84 9.13
CA PRO A 188 -26.93 19.23 9.99
C PRO A 188 -27.02 20.74 10.21
N VAL A 189 -25.89 21.44 10.30
CA VAL A 189 -25.87 22.91 10.48
C VAL A 189 -26.50 23.60 9.27
N ASN A 190 -26.02 23.30 8.07
CA ASN A 190 -26.58 23.90 6.83
C ASN A 190 -28.03 23.44 6.59
N GLY A 191 -28.35 22.18 6.95
CA GLY A 191 -29.72 21.68 6.89
C GLY A 191 -30.66 22.43 7.83
N GLY A 192 -30.24 22.71 9.06
CA GLY A 192 -30.97 23.49 10.03
C GLY A 192 -31.23 24.95 9.57
N GLU A 193 -30.23 25.63 9.05
CA GLU A 193 -30.32 26.95 8.47
C GLU A 193 -31.35 26.98 7.32
N SER A 194 -31.22 26.04 6.37
CA SER A 194 -32.11 25.92 5.21
C SER A 194 -33.56 25.65 5.63
N MET A 195 -33.77 24.73 6.57
CA MET A 195 -35.10 24.39 7.09
C MET A 195 -35.72 25.55 7.84
N THR A 196 -34.96 26.32 8.61
CA THR A 196 -35.44 27.51 9.33
C THR A 196 -35.94 28.56 8.36
N ILE A 197 -35.21 28.84 7.29
CA ILE A 197 -35.62 29.77 6.24
C ILE A 197 -36.87 29.28 5.52
N LEU A 198 -36.88 27.99 5.12
CA LEU A 198 -38.02 27.38 4.41
C LEU A 198 -39.31 27.42 5.24
N ILE A 199 -39.24 27.03 6.52
CA ILE A 199 -40.42 27.04 7.40
C ILE A 199 -40.93 28.45 7.61
N SER A 200 -40.06 29.42 7.82
CA SER A 200 -40.46 30.82 7.96
C SER A 200 -41.17 31.38 6.71
N ALA A 201 -40.67 31.04 5.52
CA ALA A 201 -41.29 31.42 4.25
C ALA A 201 -42.66 30.75 4.07
N LEU A 202 -42.80 29.45 4.39
CA LEU A 202 -44.08 28.72 4.30
C LEU A 202 -45.14 29.27 5.25
N LEU A 203 -44.72 29.71 6.44
CA LEU A 203 -45.61 30.30 7.43
C LEU A 203 -45.86 31.81 7.24
N ALA A 204 -45.35 32.38 6.13
CA ALA A 204 -45.39 33.80 5.82
C ALA A 204 -44.94 34.70 7.00
N ARG A 205 -43.89 34.25 7.72
CA ARG A 205 -43.26 35.01 8.80
C ARG A 205 -42.01 35.72 8.30
N ASP A 206 -41.58 36.71 9.07
CA ASP A 206 -40.30 37.37 8.82
C ASP A 206 -39.14 36.35 8.86
N LEU A 207 -38.16 36.56 7.99
CA LEU A 207 -36.98 35.70 7.95
C LEU A 207 -36.18 35.87 9.26
N PRO A 208 -35.97 34.78 10.03
CA PRO A 208 -35.29 34.86 11.32
C PRO A 208 -33.80 35.13 11.17
N ILE A 209 -33.24 34.86 9.98
CA ILE A 209 -31.81 35.03 9.67
C ILE A 209 -31.69 35.74 8.31
N LEU A 210 -30.93 36.82 8.27
CA LEU A 210 -30.63 37.55 7.05
C LEU A 210 -29.48 36.91 6.27
N SER A 211 -29.42 37.13 4.96
CA SER A 211 -28.39 36.55 4.09
C SER A 211 -26.95 36.82 4.55
N LEU A 212 -26.70 38.05 5.07
CA LEU A 212 -25.37 38.40 5.61
C LEU A 212 -25.04 37.62 6.89
N GLN A 213 -26.06 37.35 7.73
CA GLN A 213 -25.86 36.55 8.95
C GLN A 213 -25.61 35.11 8.62
N VAL A 214 -26.28 34.52 7.64
CA VAL A 214 -26.01 33.16 7.13
C VAL A 214 -24.57 33.08 6.63
N LEU A 215 -24.13 34.04 5.81
CA LEU A 215 -22.75 34.08 5.32
C LEU A 215 -21.74 34.15 6.47
N TRP A 216 -21.98 34.98 7.46
CA TRP A 216 -21.10 35.12 8.62
C TRP A 216 -21.05 33.85 9.47
N LEU A 217 -22.20 33.21 9.74
CA LEU A 217 -22.29 31.95 10.46
C LEU A 217 -21.53 30.84 9.74
N ASN A 218 -21.72 30.73 8.44
CA ASN A 218 -20.99 29.72 7.64
C ASN A 218 -19.48 29.94 7.64
N MET A 219 -19.04 31.21 7.56
CA MET A 219 -17.63 31.56 7.67
C MET A 219 -17.06 31.17 9.04
N VAL A 220 -17.76 31.50 10.14
CA VAL A 220 -17.33 31.18 11.49
C VAL A 220 -17.30 29.63 11.70
N ASN A 221 -18.36 28.94 11.28
CA ASN A 221 -18.42 27.48 11.38
C ASN A 221 -17.28 26.80 10.59
N SER A 222 -16.97 27.27 9.40
CA SER A 222 -15.89 26.74 8.57
C SER A 222 -14.53 26.93 9.23
N VAL A 223 -14.24 28.12 9.75
CA VAL A 223 -12.94 28.43 10.35
C VAL A 223 -12.81 27.85 11.77
N ALA A 224 -13.82 28.07 12.61
CA ALA A 224 -13.73 27.74 14.03
C ALA A 224 -13.99 26.26 14.34
N MET A 225 -14.75 25.55 13.50
CA MET A 225 -15.17 24.18 13.76
C MET A 225 -14.63 23.20 12.71
N THR A 226 -14.76 23.48 11.43
CA THR A 226 -14.36 22.54 10.38
C THR A 226 -12.84 22.40 10.28
N VAL A 227 -12.09 23.51 10.38
CA VAL A 227 -10.63 23.47 10.33
C VAL A 227 -10.05 22.66 11.51
N PRO A 228 -10.42 22.90 12.78
CA PRO A 228 -9.95 22.05 13.90
C PRO A 228 -10.29 20.57 13.73
N LEU A 229 -11.50 20.24 13.22
CA LEU A 229 -11.88 18.85 12.96
C LEU A 229 -11.04 18.19 11.88
N ALA A 230 -10.63 18.95 10.86
CA ALA A 230 -9.77 18.45 9.78
C ALA A 230 -8.36 18.11 10.28
N PHE A 231 -7.88 18.79 11.31
CA PHE A 231 -6.54 18.60 11.92
C PHE A 231 -6.58 17.84 13.25
N GLU A 232 -7.68 17.17 13.56
CA GLU A 232 -7.77 16.40 14.78
C GLU A 232 -6.75 15.25 14.78
N PRO A 233 -6.04 15.01 15.90
CA PRO A 233 -5.07 13.92 16.01
C PRO A 233 -5.69 12.55 15.72
N LYS A 234 -4.87 11.61 15.26
CA LYS A 234 -5.30 10.25 14.96
C LYS A 234 -6.00 9.60 16.17
N SER A 235 -7.08 8.88 15.89
CA SER A 235 -7.79 8.12 16.92
C SER A 235 -6.99 6.88 17.30
N GLU A 236 -7.04 6.47 18.56
CA GLU A 236 -6.45 5.20 18.98
C GLU A 236 -7.07 4.03 18.19
N GLY A 237 -6.20 3.16 17.66
CA GLY A 237 -6.64 1.97 16.94
C GLY A 237 -7.03 2.19 15.46
N VAL A 238 -6.67 3.30 14.84
CA VAL A 238 -6.92 3.56 13.42
C VAL A 238 -6.40 2.43 12.51
N MET A 239 -5.25 1.84 12.86
CA MET A 239 -4.63 0.69 12.19
C MET A 239 -5.12 -0.67 12.72
N ARG A 240 -6.18 -0.72 13.52
CA ARG A 240 -6.86 -1.96 13.96
C ARG A 240 -8.23 -2.13 13.31
N SER A 241 -8.66 -1.14 12.56
CA SER A 241 -9.94 -1.18 11.84
C SER A 241 -9.76 -1.89 10.51
N SER A 242 -10.73 -2.72 10.13
CA SER A 242 -10.77 -3.33 8.80
C SER A 242 -10.80 -2.26 7.70
N PRO A 243 -10.29 -2.57 6.49
CA PRO A 243 -10.45 -1.70 5.34
C PRO A 243 -11.92 -1.39 5.09
N ARG A 244 -12.21 -0.18 4.65
CA ARG A 244 -13.56 0.20 4.23
C ARG A 244 -13.92 -0.48 2.91
N ASN A 245 -15.20 -0.75 2.71
CA ASN A 245 -15.68 -1.15 1.39
C ASN A 245 -15.49 0.04 0.42
N PRO A 246 -14.82 -0.14 -0.71
CA PRO A 246 -14.59 0.92 -1.70
C PRO A 246 -15.87 1.36 -2.46
N ARG A 247 -16.98 0.61 -2.30
CA ARG A 247 -18.27 0.88 -2.95
C ARG A 247 -19.17 1.76 -2.13
#